data_7b62ec2512b1d5367391cedaa8c374bc
#
_entry.id   7b62ec2512b1d5367391cedaa8c374bc
#
_cell.length_a   1.000
_cell.length_b   1.000
_cell.length_c   1.000
_cell.angle_alpha   90.00
_cell.angle_beta   90.00
_cell.angle_gamma   90.00
#
_symmetry.space_group_name_H-M   'P 1'
#
loop_
_entity.id
_entity.type
_entity.pdbx_description
1 polymer ?
#
loop_
_entity_poly.entity_id
_entity_poly.type
_entity_poly.pdbx_seq_one_letter_code
_entity_poly.pdbx_strand_id
1 'polypeptide(L)'
;MSLRKITRQEELTGNRPQQMLFTEEVTTIEGFYPFDSERGKIENKFKDYIHEVLELGSNVSYVGNKKIPFLRIYRYKEAFAFDFVTEFLRRFEANSDDYVFDPFSGMGTTMFASMTCGIPSVGLD
;
A
#
# COMPACT_ATOMS: atom_id res chain seq x y z
N MET A 1 20.21 9.03 16.70
CA MET A 1 19.60 8.47 15.49
C MET A 1 19.23 9.66 14.60
N SER A 2 20.00 9.88 13.53
CA SER A 2 19.83 11.10 12.71
C SER A 2 18.97 10.76 11.49
N LEU A 3 17.82 11.43 11.36
CA LEU A 3 16.93 11.34 10.21
C LEU A 3 17.44 12.27 9.12
N ARG A 4 17.83 11.76 7.97
CA ARG A 4 18.10 12.57 6.79
C ARG A 4 16.87 12.63 5.90
N LYS A 5 16.39 13.84 5.64
CA LYS A 5 15.36 14.10 4.62
C LYS A 5 16.05 14.18 3.25
N ILE A 6 15.61 13.33 2.33
CA ILE A 6 16.04 13.38 0.93
C ILE A 6 14.84 13.84 0.12
N THR A 7 14.91 15.06 -0.39
CA THR A 7 13.93 15.57 -1.36
C THR A 7 14.46 15.29 -2.76
N ARG A 8 13.81 14.39 -3.49
CA ARG A 8 14.14 14.12 -4.88
C ARG A 8 13.05 14.71 -5.76
N GLN A 9 13.33 15.86 -6.36
CA GLN A 9 12.61 16.35 -7.54
C GLN A 9 13.33 15.80 -8.77
N GLU A 10 12.80 14.75 -9.37
CA GLU A 10 13.15 14.34 -10.73
C GLU A 10 11.92 14.51 -11.61
N GLU A 11 12.04 15.40 -12.59
CA GLU A 11 11.11 15.49 -13.71
C GLU A 11 11.17 14.19 -14.51
N LEU A 12 10.15 13.34 -14.35
CA LEU A 12 9.99 12.14 -15.14
C LEU A 12 8.99 12.42 -16.27
N THR A 13 9.54 12.72 -17.45
CA THR A 13 8.81 12.69 -18.71
C THR A 13 8.61 11.24 -19.14
N GLY A 14 7.41 10.71 -18.94
CA GLY A 14 7.08 9.36 -19.41
C GLY A 14 5.76 8.85 -18.85
N ASN A 15 4.80 8.73 -19.72
CA ASN A 15 3.42 8.36 -19.48
C ASN A 15 3.29 6.91 -18.98
N ARG A 16 3.37 6.66 -17.65
CA ARG A 16 3.00 5.38 -17.02
C ARG A 16 2.25 5.62 -15.70
N PRO A 17 1.06 5.05 -15.50
CA PRO A 17 0.24 5.22 -14.29
C PRO A 17 0.92 4.82 -12.98
N GLN A 18 1.94 3.96 -13.03
CA GLN A 18 2.66 3.47 -11.84
C GLN A 18 3.61 4.49 -11.20
N GLN A 19 3.90 5.63 -11.85
CA GLN A 19 4.85 6.61 -11.31
C GLN A 19 4.24 7.61 -10.32
N MET A 20 2.91 7.69 -10.22
CA MET A 20 2.22 8.64 -9.32
C MET A 20 2.14 8.20 -7.86
N LEU A 21 2.50 6.96 -7.53
CA LEU A 21 2.32 6.40 -6.17
C LEU A 21 3.26 6.98 -5.12
N PHE A 22 4.35 7.66 -5.50
CA PHE A 22 5.44 7.98 -4.57
C PHE A 22 5.99 9.40 -4.73
N THR A 23 5.12 10.42 -4.72
CA THR A 23 5.53 11.83 -4.68
C THR A 23 5.70 12.39 -3.27
N GLU A 24 5.51 11.56 -2.23
CA GLU A 24 5.65 11.98 -0.84
C GLU A 24 7.09 11.81 -0.34
N GLU A 25 7.51 12.65 0.61
CA GLU A 25 8.84 12.63 1.21
C GLU A 25 9.16 11.23 1.77
N VAL A 26 10.14 10.56 1.20
CA VAL A 26 10.60 9.26 1.69
C VAL A 26 11.58 9.47 2.82
N THR A 27 11.22 9.03 4.02
CA THR A 27 12.14 8.97 5.15
C THR A 27 12.85 7.62 5.14
N THR A 28 14.10 7.57 4.70
CA THR A 28 14.90 6.34 4.72
C THR A 28 15.46 6.12 6.12
N ILE A 29 15.09 5.01 6.75
CA ILE A 29 15.79 4.52 7.95
C ILE A 29 17.04 3.80 7.44
N GLU A 30 18.23 4.32 7.75
CA GLU A 30 19.49 3.63 7.44
C GLU A 30 19.47 2.22 8.04
N GLY A 31 19.76 1.23 7.18
CA GLY A 31 19.55 -0.17 7.41
C GLY A 31 20.11 -0.68 8.74
N PHE A 32 19.29 -1.46 9.41
CA PHE A 32 19.58 -2.13 10.69
C PHE A 32 20.56 -3.32 10.54
N TYR A 33 20.97 -3.62 9.29
CA TYR A 33 21.79 -4.79 8.98
C TYR A 33 23.18 -4.40 8.47
N PRO A 34 24.23 -5.15 8.87
CA PRO A 34 25.58 -4.92 8.33
C PRO A 34 25.57 -5.02 6.80
N PHE A 35 26.24 -4.07 6.14
CA PHE A 35 26.28 -3.95 4.68
C PHE A 35 26.78 -5.24 3.98
N ASP A 36 27.59 -6.04 4.67
CA ASP A 36 28.15 -7.31 4.18
C ASP A 36 27.22 -8.52 4.35
N SER A 37 26.07 -8.37 5.02
CA SER A 37 25.12 -9.47 5.14
C SER A 37 24.43 -9.71 3.78
N GLU A 38 24.01 -10.96 3.52
CA GLU A 38 23.25 -11.31 2.29
C GLU A 38 22.00 -10.44 2.15
N ARG A 39 21.34 -10.12 3.26
CA ARG A 39 20.20 -9.21 3.29
C ARG A 39 20.59 -7.78 2.93
N GLY A 40 21.71 -7.27 3.47
CA GLY A 40 22.20 -5.94 3.14
C GLY A 40 22.56 -5.80 1.66
N LYS A 41 23.11 -6.84 1.04
CA LYS A 41 23.38 -6.87 -0.42
C LYS A 41 22.08 -6.80 -1.23
N ILE A 42 21.03 -7.53 -0.81
CA ILE A 42 19.72 -7.51 -1.47
C ILE A 42 19.07 -6.14 -1.31
N GLU A 43 19.05 -5.60 -0.10
CA GLU A 43 18.48 -4.27 0.19
C GLU A 43 19.19 -3.19 -0.64
N ASN A 44 20.52 -3.23 -0.72
CA ASN A 44 21.27 -2.29 -1.54
C ASN A 44 21.00 -2.42 -3.04
N LYS A 45 20.82 -3.66 -3.54
CA LYS A 45 20.49 -3.92 -4.94
C LYS A 45 19.13 -3.32 -5.34
N PHE A 46 18.17 -3.31 -4.42
CA PHE A 46 16.80 -2.84 -4.67
C PHE A 46 16.50 -1.47 -4.04
N LYS A 47 17.50 -0.80 -3.49
CA LYS A 47 17.36 0.47 -2.77
C LYS A 47 16.60 1.54 -3.56
N ASP A 48 16.81 1.62 -4.86
CA ASP A 48 16.16 2.60 -5.73
C ASP A 48 14.69 2.25 -6.06
N TYR A 49 14.27 1.02 -5.74
CA TYR A 49 12.91 0.52 -5.99
C TYR A 49 12.08 0.41 -4.71
N ILE A 50 12.72 0.43 -3.54
CA ILE A 50 12.05 0.29 -2.24
C ILE A 50 11.85 1.66 -1.64
N HIS A 51 10.59 2.06 -1.48
CA HIS A 51 10.19 3.29 -0.82
C HIS A 51 9.47 2.96 0.49
N GLU A 52 10.01 3.42 1.61
CA GLU A 52 9.36 3.26 2.92
C GLU A 52 8.35 4.38 3.13
N VAL A 53 7.08 4.03 3.29
CA VAL A 53 6.00 4.97 3.59
C VAL A 53 5.46 4.64 4.98
N LEU A 54 6.10 5.17 6.01
CA LEU A 54 5.78 4.89 7.43
C LEU A 54 4.36 5.34 7.81
N GLU A 55 3.82 6.35 7.14
CA GLU A 55 2.47 6.87 7.37
C GLU A 55 1.39 5.81 7.11
N LEU A 56 1.63 4.89 6.19
CA LEU A 56 0.71 3.78 5.92
C LEU A 56 0.75 2.69 6.99
N GLY A 57 1.73 2.70 7.89
CA GLY A 57 1.90 1.67 8.91
C GLY A 57 0.67 1.48 9.81
N SER A 58 -0.02 2.58 10.15
CA SER A 58 -1.28 2.51 10.92
C SER A 58 -2.44 1.89 10.14
N ASN A 59 -2.43 2.02 8.82
CA ASN A 59 -3.52 1.57 7.94
C ASN A 59 -3.39 0.10 7.54
N VAL A 60 -2.24 -0.54 7.75
CA VAL A 60 -2.02 -1.95 7.38
C VAL A 60 -2.72 -2.92 8.33
N SER A 61 -3.05 -2.47 9.55
CA SER A 61 -3.64 -3.33 10.57
C SER A 61 -5.13 -3.58 10.34
N TYR A 62 -5.53 -4.85 10.25
CA TYR A 62 -6.94 -5.28 10.20
C TYR A 62 -7.78 -4.83 11.42
N VAL A 63 -7.13 -4.31 12.47
CA VAL A 63 -7.82 -3.91 13.72
C VAL A 63 -8.90 -2.86 13.45
N GLY A 64 -8.69 -1.99 12.48
CA GLY A 64 -9.67 -0.99 12.02
C GLY A 64 -10.98 -1.62 11.53
N ASN A 65 -10.91 -2.78 10.90
CA ASN A 65 -12.07 -3.50 10.37
C ASN A 65 -13.11 -3.85 11.44
N LYS A 66 -12.70 -3.99 12.71
CA LYS A 66 -13.62 -4.26 13.83
C LYS A 66 -14.65 -3.16 14.05
N LYS A 67 -14.38 -1.94 13.61
CA LYS A 67 -15.29 -0.79 13.73
C LYS A 67 -16.32 -0.76 12.59
N ILE A 68 -16.11 -1.52 11.53
CA ILE A 68 -16.95 -1.55 10.35
C ILE A 68 -18.00 -2.67 10.52
N PRO A 69 -19.32 -2.37 10.54
CA PRO A 69 -20.35 -3.34 10.85
C PRO A 69 -20.28 -4.62 10.01
N PHE A 70 -20.02 -4.49 8.71
CA PHE A 70 -19.94 -5.64 7.80
C PHE A 70 -18.68 -6.49 8.08
N LEU A 71 -17.51 -5.86 8.20
CA LEU A 71 -16.22 -6.57 8.36
C LEU A 71 -16.01 -7.14 9.77
N ARG A 72 -16.77 -6.69 10.77
CA ARG A 72 -16.68 -7.22 12.14
C ARG A 72 -17.38 -8.55 12.35
N ILE A 73 -18.23 -8.99 11.41
CA ILE A 73 -18.99 -10.24 11.52
C ILE A 73 -18.07 -11.44 11.58
N TYR A 74 -17.02 -11.44 10.76
CA TYR A 74 -16.02 -12.48 10.74
C TYR A 74 -14.62 -11.90 10.97
N ARG A 75 -13.93 -12.41 11.99
CA ARG A 75 -12.58 -11.94 12.35
C ARG A 75 -11.54 -12.76 11.60
N TYR A 76 -11.03 -12.20 10.53
CA TYR A 76 -9.93 -12.77 9.76
C TYR A 76 -8.69 -11.90 9.92
N LYS A 77 -7.61 -12.47 10.51
CA LYS A 77 -6.41 -11.72 10.88
C LYS A 77 -5.55 -11.36 9.69
N GLU A 78 -5.62 -12.16 8.64
CA GLU A 78 -4.88 -12.01 7.39
C GLU A 78 -5.62 -11.12 6.38
N ALA A 79 -6.80 -10.60 6.74
CA ALA A 79 -7.55 -9.70 5.87
C ALA A 79 -6.82 -8.36 5.68
N PHE A 80 -6.94 -7.79 4.51
CA PHE A 80 -6.56 -6.40 4.29
C PHE A 80 -7.35 -5.47 5.22
N ALA A 81 -6.70 -4.40 5.65
CA ALA A 81 -7.40 -3.32 6.32
C ALA A 81 -8.24 -2.53 5.30
N PHE A 82 -9.47 -2.20 5.66
CA PHE A 82 -10.36 -1.41 4.82
C PHE A 82 -9.74 -0.05 4.46
N ASP A 83 -9.16 0.63 5.46
CA ASP A 83 -8.50 1.92 5.28
C ASP A 83 -7.30 1.83 4.33
N PHE A 84 -6.58 0.71 4.35
CA PHE A 84 -5.46 0.45 3.44
C PHE A 84 -5.95 0.36 1.99
N VAL A 85 -6.99 -0.45 1.74
CA VAL A 85 -7.54 -0.60 0.38
C VAL A 85 -8.09 0.73 -0.14
N THR A 86 -8.88 1.44 0.66
CA THR A 86 -9.46 2.73 0.26
C THR A 86 -8.39 3.78 -0.03
N GLU A 87 -7.29 3.80 0.74
CA GLU A 87 -6.16 4.70 0.49
C GLU A 87 -5.48 4.40 -0.86
N PHE A 88 -5.30 3.13 -1.20
CA PHE A 88 -4.74 2.75 -2.50
C PHE A 88 -5.68 3.08 -3.66
N LEU A 89 -6.98 2.84 -3.52
CA LEU A 89 -7.96 3.24 -4.54
C LEU A 89 -7.89 4.75 -4.79
N ARG A 90 -7.76 5.54 -3.73
CA ARG A 90 -7.60 7.00 -3.83
C ARG A 90 -6.28 7.40 -4.51
N ARG A 91 -5.16 6.75 -4.16
CA ARG A 91 -3.84 7.04 -4.76
C ARG A 91 -3.78 6.69 -6.24
N PHE A 92 -4.49 5.65 -6.64
CA PHE A 92 -4.62 5.28 -8.05
C PHE A 92 -5.67 6.13 -8.79
N GLU A 93 -6.34 7.05 -8.10
CA GLU A 93 -7.44 7.84 -8.64
C GLU A 93 -8.54 6.97 -9.27
N ALA A 94 -8.71 5.75 -8.71
CA ALA A 94 -9.65 4.78 -9.21
C ALA A 94 -11.09 5.30 -9.13
N ASN A 95 -11.87 5.06 -10.18
CA ASN A 95 -13.22 5.59 -10.35
C ASN A 95 -14.17 4.53 -10.93
N SER A 96 -15.41 4.88 -11.22
CA SER A 96 -16.45 3.97 -11.72
C SER A 96 -16.15 3.32 -13.07
N ASP A 97 -15.23 3.87 -13.85
CA ASP A 97 -14.81 3.33 -15.16
C ASP A 97 -13.69 2.30 -15.04
N ASP A 98 -13.10 2.19 -13.84
CA ASP A 98 -12.05 1.22 -13.52
C ASP A 98 -12.63 -0.08 -12.99
N TYR A 99 -11.78 -1.09 -12.87
CA TYR A 99 -12.14 -2.40 -12.37
C TYR A 99 -11.09 -2.92 -11.38
N VAL A 100 -11.53 -3.29 -10.17
CA VAL A 100 -10.65 -3.86 -9.15
C VAL A 100 -10.72 -5.37 -9.19
N PHE A 101 -9.55 -6.02 -9.29
CA PHE A 101 -9.42 -7.46 -9.25
C PHE A 101 -8.59 -7.89 -8.04
N ASP A 102 -9.18 -8.77 -7.20
CA ASP A 102 -8.51 -9.38 -6.06
C ASP A 102 -8.47 -10.91 -6.25
N PRO A 103 -7.31 -11.48 -6.61
CA PRO A 103 -7.19 -12.92 -6.83
C PRO A 103 -7.18 -13.75 -5.55
N PHE A 104 -7.15 -13.12 -4.36
CA PHE A 104 -7.12 -13.77 -3.05
C PHE A 104 -8.05 -13.05 -2.08
N SER A 105 -9.31 -12.97 -2.45
CA SER A 105 -10.28 -12.06 -1.83
C SER A 105 -10.61 -12.35 -0.36
N GLY A 106 -10.40 -13.57 0.11
CA GLY A 106 -10.67 -13.98 1.48
C GLY A 106 -12.05 -13.51 1.96
N MET A 107 -12.08 -12.72 3.04
CA MET A 107 -13.36 -12.19 3.56
C MET A 107 -13.97 -11.04 2.73
N GLY A 108 -13.37 -10.67 1.61
CA GLY A 108 -13.93 -9.68 0.70
C GLY A 108 -13.71 -8.22 1.08
N THR A 109 -12.69 -7.90 1.85
CA THR A 109 -12.40 -6.50 2.24
C THR A 109 -12.19 -5.61 1.02
N THR A 110 -11.46 -6.09 0.01
CA THR A 110 -11.19 -5.34 -1.22
C THR A 110 -12.48 -5.02 -1.97
N MET A 111 -13.38 -6.02 -2.16
CA MET A 111 -14.66 -5.80 -2.82
C MET A 111 -15.55 -4.85 -2.03
N PHE A 112 -15.57 -4.98 -0.70
CA PHE A 112 -16.35 -4.09 0.14
C PHE A 112 -15.84 -2.65 0.07
N ALA A 113 -14.53 -2.43 0.10
CA ALA A 113 -13.93 -1.11 -0.07
C ALA A 113 -14.24 -0.51 -1.44
N SER A 114 -14.07 -1.29 -2.51
CA SER A 114 -14.37 -0.86 -3.88
C SER A 114 -15.84 -0.48 -4.05
N MET A 115 -16.76 -1.30 -3.51
CA MET A 115 -18.19 -1.03 -3.53
C MET A 115 -18.53 0.30 -2.81
N THR A 116 -17.90 0.57 -1.66
CA THR A 116 -18.14 1.83 -0.94
C THR A 116 -17.61 3.06 -1.68
N CYS A 117 -16.61 2.87 -2.54
CA CYS A 117 -16.07 3.90 -3.44
C CYS A 117 -16.83 3.98 -4.79
N GLY A 118 -17.84 3.12 -5.04
CA GLY A 118 -18.56 3.08 -6.30
C GLY A 118 -17.77 2.48 -7.47
N ILE A 119 -16.77 1.64 -7.18
CA ILE A 119 -15.87 1.04 -8.17
C ILE A 119 -16.23 -0.42 -8.37
N PRO A 120 -16.47 -0.88 -9.62
CA PRO A 120 -16.69 -2.29 -9.92
C PRO A 120 -15.52 -3.17 -9.47
N SER A 121 -15.83 -4.35 -8.91
CA SER A 121 -14.78 -5.25 -8.45
C SER A 121 -15.17 -6.72 -8.56
N VAL A 122 -14.16 -7.58 -8.67
CA VAL A 122 -14.29 -9.04 -8.61
C VAL A 122 -13.20 -9.62 -7.73
N GLY A 123 -13.56 -10.64 -6.95
CA GLY A 123 -12.65 -11.42 -6.14
C GLY A 123 -12.75 -12.89 -6.45
N LEU A 124 -11.62 -13.58 -6.30
CA LEU A 124 -11.54 -15.06 -6.32
C LEU A 124 -11.13 -15.54 -4.92
N ASP A 125 -11.70 -16.69 -4.48
CA ASP A 125 -11.36 -17.31 -3.22
C ASP A 125 -11.04 -18.79 -3.42
#